data_e152e5eeea714a6c7a7ce8d8e2b37ff7
#
_entry.id   e152e5eeea714a6c7a7ce8d8e2b37ff7
#
_cell.length_a   1.000
_cell.length_b   1.000
_cell.length_c   1.000
_cell.angle_alpha   90.00
_cell.angle_beta   90.00
_cell.angle_gamma   90.00
#
_symmetry.space_group_name_H-M   'P 1'
#
loop_
_entity.id
_entity.type
_entity.pdbx_description
1 polymer ?
#
loop_
_entity_poly.entity_id
_entity_poly.type
_entity_poly.pdbx_seq_one_letter_code
_entity_poly.pdbx_strand_id
1 'polypeptide(L)'
;MKIEHVAIWVKDIDKVCEFYRKYFGGVVQPLYHNPAKQFTSRFITFDDGARLEIMSCVSRETQPRFPSKNGPTHFYLETERCRPMAKPEAQHESSCWFHGFAHLAFSVGSKEEVNRLTQQMADDGITIVGQPRTTGDGYYESVVLDPEENRIEITE
;
A
#
# COMPACT_ATOMS: atom_id res chain seq x y z
N MET A 1 -2.87 -15.55 19.70
CA MET A 1 -3.01 -14.10 19.36
C MET A 1 -2.69 -13.98 17.88
N LYS A 2 -3.46 -13.21 17.11
CA LYS A 2 -3.24 -12.98 15.67
C LYS A 2 -3.55 -11.52 15.34
N ILE A 3 -2.98 -11.00 14.25
CA ILE A 3 -3.40 -9.71 13.70
C ILE A 3 -4.80 -9.91 13.15
N GLU A 4 -5.77 -9.11 13.58
CA GLU A 4 -7.17 -9.21 13.16
C GLU A 4 -7.39 -8.39 11.90
N HIS A 5 -6.88 -7.13 11.87
CA HIS A 5 -6.88 -6.28 10.69
C HIS A 5 -5.75 -5.25 10.72
N VAL A 6 -5.46 -4.71 9.55
CA VAL A 6 -4.63 -3.51 9.34
C VAL A 6 -5.52 -2.46 8.68
N ALA A 7 -5.39 -1.19 9.08
CA ALA A 7 -6.19 -0.11 8.52
C ALA A 7 -5.31 0.92 7.81
N ILE A 8 -5.76 1.39 6.63
CA ILE A 8 -5.10 2.43 5.86
C ILE A 8 -6.07 3.56 5.51
N TRP A 9 -5.59 4.79 5.58
CA TRP A 9 -6.33 5.96 5.11
C TRP A 9 -6.06 6.18 3.63
N VAL A 10 -7.15 6.39 2.86
CA VAL A 10 -7.10 6.60 1.42
C VAL A 10 -7.97 7.80 1.02
N LYS A 11 -7.74 8.36 -0.16
CA LYS A 11 -8.58 9.40 -0.75
C LYS A 11 -9.79 8.78 -1.44
N ASP A 12 -9.59 7.68 -2.16
CA ASP A 12 -10.60 7.00 -2.95
C ASP A 12 -10.76 5.54 -2.52
N ILE A 13 -11.76 5.28 -1.65
CA ILE A 13 -12.06 3.94 -1.14
C ILE A 13 -12.38 2.95 -2.26
N ASP A 14 -13.20 3.38 -3.24
CA ASP A 14 -13.70 2.46 -4.26
C ASP A 14 -12.57 2.03 -5.21
N LYS A 15 -11.71 2.96 -5.60
CA LYS A 15 -10.54 2.69 -6.43
C LYS A 15 -9.55 1.73 -5.74
N VAL A 16 -9.28 1.96 -4.46
CA VAL A 16 -8.37 1.10 -3.68
C VAL A 16 -9.00 -0.28 -3.44
N CYS A 17 -10.28 -0.34 -3.08
CA CYS A 17 -10.98 -1.61 -2.93
C CYS A 17 -10.98 -2.44 -4.22
N GLU A 18 -11.18 -1.79 -5.38
CA GLU A 18 -11.15 -2.48 -6.67
C GLU A 18 -9.76 -3.04 -6.99
N PHE A 19 -8.69 -2.33 -6.64
CA PHE A 19 -7.32 -2.83 -6.79
C PHE A 19 -7.10 -4.13 -6.00
N TYR A 20 -7.42 -4.15 -4.70
CA TYR A 20 -7.24 -5.35 -3.88
C TYR A 20 -8.19 -6.49 -4.28
N ARG A 21 -9.40 -6.17 -4.74
CA ARG A 21 -10.32 -7.16 -5.29
C ARG A 21 -9.78 -7.79 -6.57
N LYS A 22 -9.30 -6.97 -7.50
CA LYS A 22 -8.85 -7.41 -8.83
C LYS A 22 -7.59 -8.28 -8.75
N TYR A 23 -6.60 -7.87 -7.98
CA TYR A 23 -5.27 -8.49 -8.02
C TYR A 23 -5.04 -9.52 -6.92
N PHE A 24 -5.70 -9.37 -5.77
CA PHE A 24 -5.48 -10.23 -4.61
C PHE A 24 -6.73 -11.02 -4.21
N GLY A 25 -7.77 -11.02 -5.03
CA GLY A 25 -8.99 -11.79 -4.76
C GLY A 25 -9.77 -11.31 -3.52
N GLY A 26 -9.51 -10.10 -3.06
CA GLY A 26 -10.14 -9.56 -1.87
C GLY A 26 -11.67 -9.44 -2.00
N VAL A 27 -12.40 -9.89 -0.98
CA VAL A 27 -13.85 -9.76 -0.89
C VAL A 27 -14.19 -8.48 -0.14
N VAL A 28 -14.70 -7.48 -0.89
CA VAL A 28 -15.03 -6.16 -0.36
C VAL A 28 -16.36 -6.19 0.37
N GLN A 29 -16.36 -5.79 1.64
CA GLN A 29 -17.53 -5.73 2.49
C GLN A 29 -18.34 -4.44 2.27
N PRO A 30 -19.61 -4.38 2.72
CA PRO A 30 -20.43 -3.17 2.61
C PRO A 30 -19.76 -1.95 3.24
N LEU A 31 -20.09 -0.76 2.68
CA LEU A 31 -19.60 0.50 3.20
C LEU A 31 -20.18 0.76 4.60
N TYR A 32 -19.31 1.04 5.54
CA TYR A 32 -19.66 1.57 6.85
C TYR A 32 -19.47 3.09 6.86
N HIS A 33 -20.43 3.80 7.41
CA HIS A 33 -20.35 5.24 7.62
C HIS A 33 -20.48 5.58 9.10
N ASN A 34 -19.53 6.37 9.62
CA ASN A 34 -19.57 6.89 10.98
C ASN A 34 -19.82 8.40 10.96
N PRO A 35 -21.07 8.85 11.16
CA PRO A 35 -21.39 10.27 11.08
C PRO A 35 -20.81 11.09 12.25
N ALA A 36 -20.62 10.47 13.42
CA ALA A 36 -20.06 11.15 14.59
C ALA A 36 -18.57 11.45 14.44
N LYS A 37 -17.82 10.59 13.76
CA LYS A 37 -16.37 10.73 13.50
C LYS A 37 -16.08 11.18 12.06
N GLN A 38 -17.09 11.34 11.23
CA GLN A 38 -17.02 11.80 9.84
C GLN A 38 -16.06 10.99 8.96
N PHE A 39 -16.08 9.67 9.09
CA PHE A 39 -15.32 8.79 8.20
C PHE A 39 -16.20 7.69 7.63
N THR A 40 -15.74 7.12 6.53
CA THR A 40 -16.28 5.89 5.94
C THR A 40 -15.19 4.82 5.91
N SER A 41 -15.59 3.55 5.96
CA SER A 41 -14.65 2.45 5.74
C SER A 41 -15.31 1.26 5.05
N ARG A 42 -14.46 0.42 4.42
CA ARG A 42 -14.78 -0.92 3.95
C ARG A 42 -13.73 -1.89 4.46
N PHE A 43 -14.17 -3.05 4.89
CA PHE A 43 -13.26 -4.16 5.11
C PHE A 43 -13.10 -4.96 3.83
N ILE A 44 -11.88 -5.45 3.62
CA ILE A 44 -11.55 -6.44 2.59
C ILE A 44 -11.06 -7.67 3.33
N THR A 45 -11.69 -8.81 3.03
CA THR A 45 -11.28 -10.12 3.55
C THR A 45 -10.58 -10.89 2.44
N PHE A 46 -9.59 -11.67 2.81
CA PHE A 46 -8.87 -12.59 1.95
C PHE A 46 -9.14 -14.01 2.42
N ASP A 47 -8.70 -15.03 1.68
CA ASP A 47 -8.94 -16.43 2.01
C ASP A 47 -8.39 -16.80 3.39
N ASP A 48 -7.25 -16.20 3.78
CA ASP A 48 -6.63 -16.34 5.09
C ASP A 48 -5.97 -15.04 5.54
N GLY A 49 -5.58 -14.98 6.82
CA GLY A 49 -4.82 -13.88 7.38
C GLY A 49 -5.65 -12.74 7.96
N ALA A 50 -5.03 -11.58 8.04
CA ALA A 50 -5.65 -10.36 8.56
C ALA A 50 -6.52 -9.69 7.50
N ARG A 51 -7.62 -9.06 7.95
CA ARG A 51 -8.43 -8.20 7.07
C ARG A 51 -7.70 -6.87 6.81
N LEU A 52 -8.05 -6.22 5.72
CA LEU A 52 -7.62 -4.86 5.42
C LEU A 52 -8.81 -3.90 5.54
N GLU A 53 -8.70 -2.85 6.38
CA GLU A 53 -9.71 -1.80 6.47
C GLU A 53 -9.27 -0.61 5.64
N ILE A 54 -10.05 -0.27 4.62
CA ILE A 54 -9.85 0.90 3.77
C ILE A 54 -10.72 2.02 4.30
N MET A 55 -10.12 3.12 4.73
CA MET A 55 -10.78 4.21 5.43
C MET A 55 -10.63 5.53 4.67
N SER A 56 -11.69 6.36 4.64
CA SER A 56 -11.62 7.73 4.11
C SER A 56 -12.41 8.69 4.98
N CYS A 57 -11.97 9.95 5.06
CA CYS A 57 -12.74 11.00 5.70
C CYS A 57 -12.75 12.27 4.84
N VAL A 58 -13.89 12.97 4.84
CA VAL A 58 -14.17 14.15 3.99
C VAL A 58 -13.27 15.35 4.34
N SER A 59 -12.69 15.39 5.53
CA SER A 59 -11.98 16.56 6.06
C SER A 59 -10.45 16.49 6.04
N ARG A 60 -9.85 15.48 5.40
CA ARG A 60 -8.41 15.24 5.49
C ARG A 60 -7.62 15.51 4.21
N GLU A 61 -7.97 16.53 3.47
CA GLU A 61 -7.16 16.90 2.30
C GLU A 61 -5.69 17.26 2.64
N THR A 62 -5.35 17.46 3.91
CA THR A 62 -4.01 17.95 4.30
C THR A 62 -3.51 17.56 5.70
N GLN A 63 -4.04 16.52 6.36
CA GLN A 63 -3.51 16.20 7.69
C GLN A 63 -2.33 15.22 7.62
N PRO A 64 -1.18 15.56 8.27
CA PRO A 64 -0.05 14.63 8.37
C PRO A 64 -0.45 13.36 9.14
N ARG A 65 0.09 12.22 8.76
CA ARG A 65 -0.22 10.89 9.32
C ARG A 65 -0.15 10.81 10.85
N PHE A 66 0.63 11.68 11.49
CA PHE A 66 0.74 11.75 12.96
C PHE A 66 0.93 13.21 13.40
N PRO A 67 -0.05 13.85 14.06
CA PRO A 67 0.22 15.10 14.74
C PRO A 67 1.13 14.82 15.93
N SER A 68 2.35 15.33 15.92
CA SER A 68 3.22 15.33 17.07
C SER A 68 2.62 16.27 18.12
N LYS A 69 2.36 15.76 19.34
CA LYS A 69 1.78 16.55 20.41
C LYS A 69 2.73 17.62 20.97
N ASN A 70 4.05 17.57 20.69
CA ASN A 70 5.05 18.43 21.32
C ASN A 70 6.31 18.67 20.45
N GLY A 71 6.19 19.08 19.20
CA GLY A 71 7.37 19.42 18.39
C GLY A 71 7.06 20.28 17.17
N PRO A 72 8.06 20.97 16.60
CA PRO A 72 7.85 21.69 15.35
C PRO A 72 7.35 20.68 14.32
N THR A 73 6.18 20.99 13.76
CA THR A 73 5.54 20.25 12.69
C THR A 73 6.51 20.14 11.52
N HIS A 74 7.28 19.07 11.44
CA HIS A 74 7.84 18.65 10.19
C HIS A 74 6.66 18.15 9.34
N PHE A 75 6.15 19.05 8.52
CA PHE A 75 5.27 18.71 7.43
C PHE A 75 6.04 17.79 6.49
N TYR A 76 5.78 16.50 6.61
CA TYR A 76 6.11 15.61 5.52
C TYR A 76 5.11 15.90 4.41
N LEU A 77 5.47 16.75 3.49
CA LEU A 77 4.83 16.86 2.19
C LEU A 77 5.06 15.53 1.46
N GLU A 78 4.12 14.60 1.63
CA GLU A 78 4.16 13.26 1.03
C GLU A 78 4.25 13.29 -0.51
N THR A 79 3.93 14.42 -1.12
CA THR A 79 3.89 14.55 -2.58
C THR A 79 5.25 14.71 -3.25
N GLU A 80 6.30 15.02 -2.51
CA GLU A 80 7.62 15.26 -3.12
C GLU A 80 8.67 14.18 -2.85
N ARG A 81 8.44 13.26 -1.89
CA ARG A 81 9.45 12.29 -1.48
C ARG A 81 9.19 10.84 -1.90
N CYS A 82 8.00 10.53 -2.40
CA CYS A 82 7.68 9.23 -3.00
C CYS A 82 7.45 9.32 -4.51
N ARG A 83 7.84 10.40 -5.17
CA ARG A 83 7.87 10.39 -6.64
C ARG A 83 8.91 9.38 -7.08
N PRO A 84 8.58 8.51 -8.05
CA PRO A 84 9.63 7.81 -8.79
C PRO A 84 10.47 8.92 -9.41
N MET A 85 11.70 9.10 -8.91
CA MET A 85 12.63 10.05 -9.47
C MET A 85 12.85 9.69 -10.93
N ALA A 86 12.48 10.59 -11.84
CA ALA A 86 12.98 10.57 -13.19
C ALA A 86 14.51 10.46 -13.09
N LYS A 87 15.06 9.43 -13.75
CA LYS A 87 16.47 9.07 -13.73
C LYS A 87 17.36 10.31 -13.74
N PRO A 88 18.18 10.55 -12.72
CA PRO A 88 19.46 11.18 -12.88
C PRO A 88 20.52 10.08 -12.98
N GLU A 89 21.49 10.32 -13.82
CA GLU A 89 22.71 9.54 -13.93
C GLU A 89 23.38 9.38 -12.56
N ALA A 90 23.78 8.15 -12.30
CA ALA A 90 24.54 7.64 -11.18
C ALA A 90 25.21 8.69 -10.25
N GLN A 91 24.64 8.87 -9.05
CA GLN A 91 25.40 9.24 -7.86
C GLN A 91 24.60 8.80 -6.60
N HIS A 92 25.28 8.16 -5.66
CA HIS A 92 24.85 7.62 -4.38
C HIS A 92 23.55 8.26 -3.81
N GLU A 93 22.41 7.62 -4.04
CA GLU A 93 21.18 7.99 -3.38
C GLU A 93 21.22 7.49 -1.93
N SER A 94 21.27 8.44 -0.99
CA SER A 94 20.95 8.16 0.38
C SER A 94 19.48 7.73 0.42
N SER A 95 19.22 6.44 0.58
CA SER A 95 17.90 5.89 0.79
C SER A 95 17.33 6.53 2.06
N CYS A 96 16.35 7.43 1.93
CA CYS A 96 15.62 7.96 3.07
C CYS A 96 14.71 6.88 3.61
N TRP A 97 15.07 6.29 4.73
CA TRP A 97 14.22 5.36 5.48
C TRP A 97 13.34 6.15 6.44
N PHE A 98 12.05 5.87 6.43
CA PHE A 98 11.09 6.45 7.37
C PHE A 98 10.72 5.43 8.42
N HIS A 99 10.53 5.89 9.66
CA HIS A 99 9.98 5.05 10.71
C HIS A 99 8.47 4.86 10.50
N GLY A 100 7.99 3.62 10.62
CA GLY A 100 6.57 3.26 10.46
C GLY A 100 6.39 2.05 9.57
N PHE A 101 5.18 1.89 9.03
CA PHE A 101 4.89 0.81 8.07
C PHE A 101 5.61 1.08 6.75
N ALA A 102 6.36 0.08 6.28
CA ALA A 102 7.10 0.16 5.03
C ALA A 102 6.27 -0.32 3.83
N HIS A 103 5.57 -1.45 4.00
CA HIS A 103 4.77 -2.11 2.97
C HIS A 103 3.75 -3.08 3.58
N LEU A 104 2.83 -3.57 2.74
CA LEU A 104 2.07 -4.79 2.98
C LEU A 104 2.60 -5.87 2.05
N ALA A 105 2.73 -7.10 2.54
CA ALA A 105 3.15 -8.24 1.73
C ALA A 105 1.99 -9.23 1.56
N PHE A 106 1.81 -9.71 0.31
CA PHE A 106 0.84 -10.73 -0.05
C PHE A 106 1.57 -11.95 -0.59
N SER A 107 1.40 -13.10 0.07
CA SER A 107 1.89 -14.38 -0.46
C SER A 107 0.93 -14.89 -1.52
N VAL A 108 1.47 -15.22 -2.69
CA VAL A 108 0.71 -15.77 -3.83
C VAL A 108 1.05 -17.23 -4.11
N GLY A 109 1.93 -17.82 -3.29
CA GLY A 109 2.18 -19.27 -3.20
C GLY A 109 3.20 -19.83 -4.18
N SER A 110 3.67 -19.09 -5.19
CA SER A 110 4.75 -19.55 -6.08
C SER A 110 5.44 -18.42 -6.84
N LYS A 111 6.68 -18.67 -7.29
CA LYS A 111 7.45 -17.74 -8.14
C LYS A 111 6.76 -17.44 -9.47
N GLU A 112 6.13 -18.45 -10.03
CA GLU A 112 5.39 -18.34 -11.28
C GLU A 112 4.24 -17.35 -11.11
N GLU A 113 3.54 -17.41 -9.97
CA GLU A 113 2.43 -16.52 -9.67
C GLU A 113 2.90 -15.09 -9.36
N VAL A 114 4.03 -14.92 -8.67
CA VAL A 114 4.69 -13.61 -8.51
C VAL A 114 4.97 -12.99 -9.87
N ASN A 115 5.59 -13.74 -10.78
CA ASN A 115 5.92 -13.26 -12.13
C ASN A 115 4.65 -12.92 -12.92
N ARG A 116 3.66 -13.82 -12.93
CA ARG A 116 2.40 -13.65 -13.67
C ARG A 116 1.64 -12.42 -13.21
N LEU A 117 1.48 -12.28 -11.90
CA LEU A 117 0.71 -11.17 -11.32
C LEU A 117 1.43 -9.83 -11.52
N THR A 118 2.76 -9.80 -11.35
CA THR A 118 3.54 -8.59 -11.62
C THR A 118 3.44 -8.16 -13.08
N GLN A 119 3.51 -9.10 -14.02
CA GLN A 119 3.35 -8.79 -15.44
C GLN A 119 1.95 -8.30 -15.76
N GLN A 120 0.91 -8.95 -15.22
CA GLN A 120 -0.47 -8.49 -15.40
C GLN A 120 -0.66 -7.06 -14.87
N MET A 121 -0.12 -6.73 -13.70
CA MET A 121 -0.19 -5.39 -13.14
C MET A 121 0.55 -4.37 -14.02
N ALA A 122 1.71 -4.72 -14.56
CA ALA A 122 2.46 -3.87 -15.48
C ALA A 122 1.66 -3.58 -16.76
N ASP A 123 1.01 -4.61 -17.34
CA ASP A 123 0.17 -4.48 -18.53
C ASP A 123 -1.07 -3.61 -18.26
N ASP A 124 -1.59 -3.63 -17.03
CA ASP A 124 -2.70 -2.79 -16.56
C ASP A 124 -2.25 -1.36 -16.18
N GLY A 125 -0.95 -1.02 -16.33
CA GLY A 125 -0.40 0.30 -16.04
C GLY A 125 -0.12 0.59 -14.57
N ILE A 126 -0.07 -0.45 -13.73
CA ILE A 126 0.33 -0.32 -12.32
C ILE A 126 1.85 -0.09 -12.25
N THR A 127 2.28 0.81 -11.38
CA THR A 127 3.69 1.11 -11.18
C THR A 127 4.42 -0.05 -10.51
N ILE A 128 5.40 -0.63 -11.19
CA ILE A 128 6.30 -1.66 -10.66
C ILE A 128 7.55 -0.96 -10.11
N VAL A 129 7.74 -1.00 -8.81
CA VAL A 129 8.89 -0.40 -8.11
C VAL A 129 10.06 -1.36 -8.06
N GLY A 130 9.78 -2.66 -7.88
CA GLY A 130 10.79 -3.73 -7.89
C GLY A 130 10.34 -4.89 -8.76
N GLN A 131 11.15 -5.22 -9.77
CA GLN A 131 10.90 -6.40 -10.60
C GLN A 131 11.06 -7.70 -9.78
N PRO A 132 10.40 -8.82 -10.20
CA PRO A 132 10.56 -10.11 -9.54
C PRO A 132 12.04 -10.49 -9.39
N ARG A 133 12.45 -10.82 -8.19
CA ARG A 133 13.83 -11.19 -7.83
C ARG A 133 13.88 -12.01 -6.55
N THR A 134 14.98 -12.72 -6.35
CA THR A 134 15.30 -13.29 -5.04
C THR A 134 16.00 -12.22 -4.21
N THR A 135 15.53 -12.00 -2.99
CA THR A 135 16.11 -11.07 -2.03
C THR A 135 17.26 -11.70 -1.23
N GLY A 136 18.00 -10.89 -0.49
CA GLY A 136 19.15 -11.37 0.28
C GLY A 136 18.80 -12.33 1.44
N ASP A 137 17.54 -12.30 1.90
CA ASP A 137 16.98 -13.21 2.90
C ASP A 137 16.29 -14.45 2.30
N GLY A 138 16.29 -14.55 0.96
CA GLY A 138 15.90 -15.76 0.24
C GLY A 138 14.46 -15.78 -0.29
N TYR A 139 13.65 -14.77 -0.01
CA TYR A 139 12.31 -14.66 -0.57
C TYR A 139 12.36 -14.32 -2.05
N TYR A 140 11.37 -14.80 -2.81
CA TYR A 140 11.15 -14.38 -4.18
C TYR A 140 9.98 -13.44 -4.23
N GLU A 141 10.22 -12.20 -4.64
CA GLU A 141 9.23 -11.14 -4.55
C GLU A 141 9.33 -10.10 -5.66
N SER A 142 8.26 -9.35 -5.83
CA SER A 142 8.21 -8.08 -6.56
C SER A 142 7.58 -6.99 -5.69
N VAL A 143 7.74 -5.73 -6.09
CA VAL A 143 7.15 -4.59 -5.38
C VAL A 143 6.38 -3.72 -6.36
N VAL A 144 5.13 -3.43 -6.03
CA VAL A 144 4.24 -2.58 -6.82
C VAL A 144 3.69 -1.44 -5.96
N LEU A 145 3.03 -0.46 -6.58
CA LEU A 145 2.27 0.57 -5.87
C LEU A 145 0.77 0.33 -6.00
N ASP A 146 0.03 0.49 -4.92
CA ASP A 146 -1.42 0.58 -4.98
C ASP A 146 -1.87 1.95 -5.54
N PRO A 147 -3.17 2.22 -5.75
CA PRO A 147 -3.65 3.49 -6.29
C PRO A 147 -3.35 4.74 -5.46
N GLU A 148 -2.97 4.57 -4.20
CA GLU A 148 -2.59 5.65 -3.27
C GLU A 148 -1.08 5.66 -2.98
N GLU A 149 -0.28 4.98 -3.85
CA GLU A 149 1.18 4.90 -3.80
C GLU A 149 1.73 4.13 -2.57
N ASN A 150 0.90 3.32 -1.89
CA ASN A 150 1.39 2.41 -0.86
C ASN A 150 2.16 1.26 -1.51
N ARG A 151 3.30 0.90 -0.88
CA ARG A 151 4.13 -0.23 -1.37
C ARG A 151 3.47 -1.55 -1.01
N ILE A 152 3.35 -2.42 -2.01
CA ILE A 152 2.83 -3.76 -1.88
C ILE A 152 3.87 -4.74 -2.38
N GLU A 153 4.28 -5.66 -1.52
CA GLU A 153 5.11 -6.79 -1.93
C GLU A 153 4.23 -7.96 -2.33
N ILE A 154 4.61 -8.60 -3.43
CA ILE A 154 4.01 -9.84 -3.93
C ILE A 154 5.08 -10.91 -3.75
N THR A 155 4.85 -11.87 -2.87
CA THR A 155 5.86 -12.87 -2.48
C THR A 155 5.31 -14.29 -2.62
N GLU A 156 6.22 -15.28 -2.76
CA GLU A 156 5.87 -16.71 -2.73
C GLU A 156 5.55 -17.19 -1.32
#